data_581a1ea08fd49394567066a4695fb56c
#
_entry.id   581a1ea08fd49394567066a4695fb56c
#
_cell.length_a   1.000
_cell.length_b   1.000
_cell.length_c   1.000
_cell.angle_alpha   90.00
_cell.angle_beta   90.00
_cell.angle_gamma   90.00
#
_symmetry.space_group_name_H-M   'P 1'
#
loop_
_entity.id
_entity.type
_entity.pdbx_description
1 polymer ?
#
loop_
_entity_poly.entity_id
_entity_poly.type
_entity_poly.pdbx_seq_one_letter_code
_entity_poly.pdbx_strand_id
1 'polypeptide(L)'
;MFEISSFYYKKPKHHTLIYLIFLAFILLLTYISIKYYTYDIEELLVINECEEEKCFLKTTLNYEEQNIIAKDTKIKYQGNNYKINEIEYSEPYLSNGVPVTDISLLTDLKEDKKIIKIEVKYHKQRIINKIKEKIIERKQYGTTK
;
A
#
# COMPACT_ATOMS: atom_id res chain seq x y z
N MET A 1 -10.39 -44.98 52.89
CA MET A 1 -9.01 -45.00 52.39
C MET A 1 -9.09 -44.50 50.94
N PHE A 2 -8.91 -43.20 50.74
CA PHE A 2 -9.02 -42.62 49.38
C PHE A 2 -7.61 -42.60 48.79
N GLU A 3 -7.37 -43.40 47.77
CA GLU A 3 -6.15 -43.31 46.94
C GLU A 3 -6.23 -42.05 46.07
N ILE A 4 -5.41 -41.10 46.41
CA ILE A 4 -5.17 -39.97 45.55
C ILE A 4 -4.26 -40.47 44.42
N SER A 5 -4.87 -40.78 43.28
CA SER A 5 -4.12 -41.09 42.07
C SER A 5 -3.27 -39.88 41.68
N SER A 6 -1.97 -40.05 41.85
CA SER A 6 -0.95 -39.08 41.42
C SER A 6 -1.12 -38.78 39.94
N PHE A 7 -1.64 -37.60 39.62
CA PHE A 7 -1.56 -37.04 38.30
C PHE A 7 -0.09 -36.90 37.91
N TYR A 8 0.44 -37.89 37.22
CA TYR A 8 1.74 -37.81 36.56
C TYR A 8 1.69 -36.65 35.54
N TYR A 9 2.19 -35.52 35.95
CA TYR A 9 2.48 -34.42 35.02
C TYR A 9 3.65 -34.90 34.14
N LYS A 10 3.30 -35.55 33.01
CA LYS A 10 4.27 -35.85 31.98
C LYS A 10 4.86 -34.52 31.54
N LYS A 11 6.13 -34.26 31.83
CA LYS A 11 6.85 -33.11 31.27
C LYS A 11 6.60 -33.09 29.77
N PRO A 12 6.09 -32.02 29.20
CA PRO A 12 5.85 -31.95 27.77
C PRO A 12 7.15 -32.26 27.04
N LYS A 13 7.12 -33.23 26.14
CA LYS A 13 8.28 -33.55 25.32
C LYS A 13 8.68 -32.29 24.57
N HIS A 14 9.97 -32.04 24.38
CA HIS A 14 10.51 -30.84 23.72
C HIS A 14 9.77 -30.48 22.43
N HIS A 15 9.30 -31.47 21.69
CA HIS A 15 8.47 -31.29 20.48
C HIS A 15 7.16 -30.56 20.74
N THR A 16 6.45 -30.86 21.83
CA THR A 16 5.18 -30.18 22.17
C THR A 16 5.40 -28.70 22.44
N LEU A 17 6.50 -28.36 23.09
CA LEU A 17 6.85 -26.96 23.39
C LEU A 17 7.20 -26.20 22.09
N ILE A 18 7.92 -26.83 21.17
CA ILE A 18 8.23 -26.27 19.86
C ILE A 18 6.94 -25.98 19.05
N TYR A 19 5.99 -26.94 19.04
CA TYR A 19 4.70 -26.73 18.37
C TYR A 19 3.89 -25.59 18.98
N LEU A 20 3.89 -25.44 20.30
CA LEU A 20 3.20 -24.34 20.97
C LEU A 20 3.81 -22.97 20.60
N ILE A 21 5.14 -22.88 20.55
CA ILE A 21 5.84 -21.66 20.15
C ILE A 21 5.50 -21.32 18.70
N PHE A 22 5.52 -22.31 17.82
CA PHE A 22 5.20 -22.12 16.40
C PHE A 22 3.74 -21.68 16.20
N LEU A 23 2.80 -22.28 16.93
CA LEU A 23 1.40 -21.89 16.91
C LEU A 23 1.22 -20.44 17.40
N ALA A 24 1.85 -20.07 18.50
CA ALA A 24 1.82 -18.71 19.02
C ALA A 24 2.38 -17.69 18.03
N PHE A 25 3.45 -18.06 17.32
CA PHE A 25 4.03 -17.22 16.24
C PHE A 25 3.08 -17.01 15.07
N ILE A 26 2.40 -18.07 14.62
CA ILE A 26 1.39 -17.97 13.55
C ILE A 26 0.24 -17.07 13.99
N LEU A 27 -0.28 -17.22 15.21
CA LEU A 27 -1.34 -16.38 15.76
C LEU A 27 -0.92 -14.91 15.82
N LEU A 28 0.32 -14.63 16.23
CA LEU A 28 0.88 -13.29 16.26
C LEU A 28 0.97 -12.68 14.87
N LEU A 29 1.48 -13.42 13.88
CA LEU A 29 1.55 -12.96 12.49
C LEU A 29 0.16 -12.68 11.91
N THR A 30 -0.81 -13.54 12.21
CA THR A 30 -2.20 -13.35 11.77
C THR A 30 -2.80 -12.09 12.39
N TYR A 31 -2.59 -11.88 13.69
CA TYR A 31 -3.05 -10.68 14.38
C TYR A 31 -2.45 -9.40 13.78
N ILE A 32 -1.12 -9.40 13.53
CA ILE A 32 -0.44 -8.28 12.88
C ILE A 32 -1.04 -8.02 11.50
N SER A 33 -1.24 -9.06 10.69
CA SER A 33 -1.77 -8.95 9.32
C SER A 33 -3.21 -8.40 9.26
N ILE A 34 -4.00 -8.64 10.31
CA ILE A 34 -5.37 -8.10 10.42
C ILE A 34 -5.35 -6.65 10.90
N LYS A 35 -4.47 -6.32 11.85
CA LYS A 35 -4.44 -5.00 12.50
C LYS A 35 -3.79 -3.93 11.62
N TYR A 36 -2.72 -4.27 10.92
CA TYR A 36 -1.93 -3.29 10.19
C TYR A 36 -2.38 -3.15 8.73
N TYR A 37 -2.17 -1.95 8.20
CA TYR A 37 -2.48 -1.58 6.84
C TYR A 37 -1.19 -1.48 6.02
N THR A 38 -1.32 -1.78 4.74
CA THR A 38 -0.30 -1.53 3.73
C THR A 38 -0.85 -0.60 2.66
N TYR A 39 0.04 -0.03 1.86
CA TYR A 39 -0.28 0.84 0.74
C TYR A 39 0.44 0.30 -0.49
N ASP A 40 -0.15 0.48 -1.64
CA ASP A 40 0.56 0.37 -2.89
C ASP A 40 1.34 1.68 -3.11
N ILE A 41 2.55 1.56 -3.66
CA ILE A 41 3.44 2.69 -3.87
C ILE A 41 3.78 2.71 -5.35
N GLU A 42 3.57 3.86 -5.96
CA GLU A 42 3.94 4.11 -7.33
C GLU A 42 4.84 5.34 -7.42
N GLU A 43 5.82 5.28 -8.31
CA GLU A 43 6.73 6.37 -8.57
C GLU A 43 6.27 7.14 -9.81
N LEU A 44 5.94 8.40 -9.64
CA LEU A 44 5.49 9.27 -10.72
C LEU A 44 6.50 10.36 -10.99
N LEU A 45 6.75 10.62 -12.28
CA LEU A 45 7.44 11.83 -12.72
C LEU A 45 6.42 12.94 -12.89
N VAL A 46 6.63 14.05 -12.22
CA VAL A 46 5.73 15.18 -12.24
C VAL A 46 6.49 16.45 -12.61
N ILE A 47 5.80 17.35 -13.31
CA ILE A 47 6.27 18.70 -13.58
C ILE A 47 5.85 19.57 -12.42
N ASN A 48 6.81 20.22 -11.78
CA ASN A 48 6.56 21.13 -10.67
C ASN A 48 6.52 22.57 -11.21
N GLU A 49 5.38 23.20 -11.06
CA GLU A 49 5.14 24.59 -11.42
C GLU A 49 4.70 25.36 -10.18
N CYS A 50 5.54 26.27 -9.71
CA CYS A 50 5.19 27.12 -8.57
C CYS A 50 4.89 28.53 -9.08
N GLU A 51 3.72 29.04 -8.73
CA GLU A 51 3.27 30.40 -8.97
C GLU A 51 3.01 31.08 -7.62
N GLU A 52 3.74 32.14 -7.35
CA GLU A 52 3.68 32.89 -6.09
C GLU A 52 3.91 31.99 -4.85
N GLU A 53 2.83 31.64 -4.13
CA GLU A 53 2.89 30.78 -2.93
C GLU A 53 2.37 29.37 -3.16
N LYS A 54 1.80 29.07 -4.34
CA LYS A 54 1.18 27.78 -4.66
C LYS A 54 2.05 26.98 -5.62
N CYS A 55 2.27 25.70 -5.29
CA CYS A 55 2.96 24.78 -6.15
C CYS A 55 2.03 23.71 -6.67
N PHE A 56 2.03 23.51 -7.97
CA PHE A 56 1.24 22.52 -8.68
C PHE A 56 2.15 21.42 -9.24
N LEU A 57 1.83 20.18 -8.92
CA LEU A 57 2.49 19.03 -9.51
C LEU A 57 1.61 18.49 -10.64
N LYS A 58 2.08 18.62 -11.87
CA LYS A 58 1.36 18.16 -13.05
C LYS A 58 1.91 16.84 -13.56
N THR A 59 1.04 15.90 -13.87
CA THR A 59 1.38 14.60 -14.47
C THR A 59 0.25 14.11 -15.35
N THR A 60 0.58 13.24 -16.30
CA THR A 60 -0.40 12.58 -17.17
C THR A 60 -0.48 11.12 -16.77
N LEU A 61 -1.68 10.61 -16.50
CA LEU A 61 -1.95 9.23 -16.16
C LEU A 61 -2.88 8.59 -17.20
N ASN A 62 -2.81 7.26 -17.31
CA ASN A 62 -3.84 6.51 -18.03
C ASN A 62 -5.20 6.76 -17.37
N TYR A 63 -6.24 6.91 -18.17
CA TYR A 63 -7.59 7.18 -17.69
C TYR A 63 -8.08 6.13 -16.68
N GLU A 64 -7.70 4.86 -16.88
CA GLU A 64 -8.03 3.78 -15.94
C GLU A 64 -7.34 3.93 -14.58
N GLU A 65 -6.18 4.60 -14.55
CA GLU A 65 -5.35 4.81 -13.36
C GLU A 65 -5.64 6.13 -12.64
N GLN A 66 -6.54 6.97 -13.14
CA GLN A 66 -6.86 8.27 -12.54
C GLN A 66 -7.27 8.18 -11.06
N ASN A 67 -7.89 7.05 -10.66
CA ASN A 67 -8.32 6.81 -9.28
C ASN A 67 -7.17 6.48 -8.31
N ILE A 68 -5.95 6.31 -8.80
CA ILE A 68 -4.76 6.08 -7.98
C ILE A 68 -4.51 7.28 -7.06
N ILE A 69 -4.75 8.48 -7.58
CA ILE A 69 -4.56 9.71 -6.84
C ILE A 69 -5.93 10.22 -6.36
N ALA A 70 -6.22 10.01 -5.08
CA ALA A 70 -7.40 10.54 -4.42
C ALA A 70 -7.00 11.63 -3.41
N LYS A 71 -7.95 12.42 -2.94
CA LYS A 71 -7.72 13.52 -1.99
C LYS A 71 -7.00 13.10 -0.70
N ASP A 72 -7.14 11.83 -0.29
CA ASP A 72 -6.47 11.27 0.90
C ASP A 72 -5.09 10.64 0.57
N THR A 73 -4.67 10.71 -0.69
CA THR A 73 -3.39 10.18 -1.13
C THR A 73 -2.24 11.01 -0.55
N LYS A 74 -1.22 10.32 -0.04
CA LYS A 74 -0.02 10.96 0.48
C LYS A 74 1.09 10.89 -0.54
N ILE A 75 1.68 12.02 -0.82
CA ILE A 75 2.87 12.15 -1.65
C ILE A 75 4.09 12.08 -0.75
N LYS A 76 5.10 11.31 -1.15
CA LYS A 76 6.38 11.30 -0.48
C LYS A 76 7.46 11.77 -1.46
N TYR A 77 8.24 12.76 -1.03
CA TYR A 77 9.35 13.31 -1.77
C TYR A 77 10.56 13.45 -0.84
N GLN A 78 11.71 12.93 -1.23
CA GLN A 78 12.96 12.95 -0.44
C GLN A 78 12.78 12.49 1.03
N GLY A 79 11.93 11.49 1.27
CA GLY A 79 11.66 10.96 2.61
C GLY A 79 10.56 11.67 3.39
N ASN A 80 10.14 12.88 2.98
CA ASN A 80 9.08 13.66 3.62
C ASN A 80 7.71 13.37 3.02
N ASN A 81 6.66 13.44 3.83
CA ASN A 81 5.27 13.26 3.37
C ASN A 81 4.61 14.63 3.21
N TYR A 82 3.97 14.82 2.07
CA TYR A 82 3.20 16.01 1.74
C TYR A 82 1.73 15.66 1.53
N LYS A 83 0.84 16.59 1.82
CA LYS A 83 -0.60 16.43 1.58
C LYS A 83 -0.95 16.99 0.21
N ILE A 84 -1.97 16.42 -0.38
CA ILE A 84 -2.64 16.98 -1.54
C ILE A 84 -3.78 17.86 -1.01
N ASN A 85 -3.73 19.13 -1.30
CA ASN A 85 -4.75 20.09 -0.87
C ASN A 85 -5.92 20.08 -1.86
N GLU A 86 -5.62 20.00 -3.15
CA GLU A 86 -6.61 20.01 -4.23
C GLU A 86 -6.12 19.15 -5.39
N ILE A 87 -7.06 18.56 -6.11
CA ILE A 87 -6.81 17.74 -7.31
C ILE A 87 -7.73 18.25 -8.40
N GLU A 88 -7.14 18.62 -9.52
CA GLU A 88 -7.84 18.97 -10.74
C GLU A 88 -7.55 17.92 -11.80
N TYR A 89 -8.57 17.48 -12.54
CA TYR A 89 -8.47 16.54 -13.64
C TYR A 89 -8.87 17.26 -14.93
N SER A 90 -8.09 17.10 -15.99
CA SER A 90 -8.51 17.53 -17.32
C SER A 90 -9.56 16.56 -17.90
N GLU A 91 -10.23 16.98 -18.94
CA GLU A 91 -11.00 16.05 -19.76
C GLU A 91 -10.06 14.98 -20.36
N PRO A 92 -10.50 13.70 -20.41
CA PRO A 92 -9.70 12.65 -21.01
C PRO A 92 -9.48 12.89 -22.50
N TYR A 93 -8.28 12.62 -23.00
CA TYR A 93 -7.94 12.70 -24.39
C TYR A 93 -7.11 11.51 -24.87
N LEU A 94 -6.97 11.31 -26.18
CA LEU A 94 -6.19 10.23 -26.74
C LEU A 94 -4.73 10.69 -26.97
N SER A 95 -3.79 10.02 -26.33
CA SER A 95 -2.36 10.16 -26.58
C SER A 95 -1.81 8.84 -27.11
N ASN A 96 -1.33 8.83 -28.33
CA ASN A 96 -0.84 7.61 -29.01
C ASN A 96 -1.84 6.45 -29.01
N GLY A 97 -3.16 6.75 -29.08
CA GLY A 97 -4.23 5.75 -29.09
C GLY A 97 -4.62 5.22 -27.69
N VAL A 98 -4.01 5.75 -26.63
CA VAL A 98 -4.33 5.40 -25.23
C VAL A 98 -5.10 6.57 -24.60
N PRO A 99 -6.24 6.33 -23.93
CA PRO A 99 -6.94 7.38 -23.20
C PRO A 99 -6.13 7.80 -21.98
N VAL A 100 -5.83 9.09 -21.87
CA VAL A 100 -5.05 9.69 -20.77
C VAL A 100 -5.77 10.90 -20.20
N THR A 101 -5.41 11.26 -18.99
CA THR A 101 -5.91 12.44 -18.27
C THR A 101 -4.74 13.17 -17.63
N ASP A 102 -4.68 14.48 -17.80
CA ASP A 102 -3.73 15.31 -17.06
C ASP A 102 -4.29 15.62 -15.68
N ILE A 103 -3.42 15.50 -14.68
CA ILE A 103 -3.75 15.73 -13.29
C ILE A 103 -2.86 16.84 -12.76
N SER A 104 -3.48 17.82 -12.12
CA SER A 104 -2.81 18.89 -11.41
C SER A 104 -3.07 18.78 -9.92
N LEU A 105 -2.01 18.64 -9.14
CA LEU A 105 -2.08 18.45 -7.69
C LEU A 105 -1.56 19.69 -6.99
N LEU A 106 -2.42 20.39 -6.25
CA LEU A 106 -2.00 21.48 -5.37
C LEU A 106 -1.41 20.89 -4.09
N THR A 107 -0.16 21.25 -3.77
CA THR A 107 0.58 20.72 -2.62
C THR A 107 1.42 21.80 -1.97
N ASP A 108 1.81 21.58 -0.72
CA ASP A 108 2.72 22.45 0.03
C ASP A 108 4.20 22.18 -0.29
N LEU A 109 4.48 21.29 -1.26
CA LEU A 109 5.83 20.96 -1.70
C LEU A 109 6.41 22.16 -2.47
N LYS A 110 7.41 22.82 -1.90
CA LYS A 110 8.19 23.88 -2.56
C LYS A 110 9.54 23.32 -2.98
N GLU A 111 9.76 23.21 -4.26
CA GLU A 111 11.01 22.71 -4.84
C GLU A 111 11.32 23.52 -6.11
N ASP A 112 12.58 23.92 -6.28
CA ASP A 112 13.00 24.72 -7.44
C ASP A 112 13.16 23.90 -8.73
N LYS A 113 13.22 22.57 -8.59
CA LYS A 113 13.35 21.67 -9.74
C LYS A 113 12.05 21.59 -10.53
N LYS A 114 12.15 21.78 -11.84
CA LYS A 114 10.99 21.72 -12.75
C LYS A 114 10.42 20.30 -12.90
N ILE A 115 11.28 19.27 -12.87
CA ILE A 115 10.84 17.86 -12.96
C ILE A 115 11.33 17.15 -11.70
N ILE A 116 10.40 16.53 -11.00
CA ILE A 116 10.69 15.78 -9.78
C ILE A 116 10.04 14.39 -9.84
N LYS A 117 10.62 13.46 -9.10
CA LYS A 117 10.10 12.11 -8.92
C LYS A 117 9.46 12.02 -7.54
N ILE A 118 8.19 11.70 -7.49
CA ILE A 118 7.43 11.54 -6.26
C ILE A 118 6.98 10.09 -6.09
N GLU A 119 6.87 9.65 -4.85
CA GLU A 119 6.21 8.39 -4.51
C GLU A 119 4.77 8.69 -4.06
N VAL A 120 3.82 8.06 -4.71
CA VAL A 120 2.39 8.17 -4.37
C VAL A 120 1.97 6.92 -3.63
N LYS A 121 1.38 7.08 -2.44
CA LYS A 121 0.84 5.98 -1.64
C LYS A 121 -0.66 5.95 -1.79
N TYR A 122 -1.15 4.95 -2.46
CA TYR A 122 -2.58 4.76 -2.72
C TYR A 122 -3.05 3.38 -2.24
N HIS A 123 -4.31 3.09 -2.41
CA HIS A 123 -4.95 1.81 -2.12
C HIS A 123 -4.61 1.26 -0.73
N LYS A 124 -5.01 2.03 0.30
CA LYS A 124 -4.88 1.60 1.70
C LYS A 124 -5.68 0.34 1.96
N GLN A 125 -5.01 -0.79 2.21
CA GLN A 125 -5.67 -2.05 2.52
C GLN A 125 -5.00 -2.78 3.68
N ARG A 126 -5.74 -3.70 4.32
CA ARG A 126 -5.15 -4.56 5.34
C ARG A 126 -4.17 -5.54 4.70
N ILE A 127 -3.09 -5.85 5.40
CA ILE A 127 -2.06 -6.79 4.91
C ILE A 127 -2.68 -8.13 4.53
N ILE A 128 -3.64 -8.63 5.31
CA ILE A 128 -4.33 -9.90 5.03
C ILE A 128 -5.08 -9.88 3.68
N ASN A 129 -5.67 -8.75 3.31
CA ASN A 129 -6.37 -8.61 2.03
C ASN A 129 -5.38 -8.65 0.86
N LYS A 130 -4.26 -7.94 0.98
CA LYS A 130 -3.20 -7.95 -0.04
C LYS A 130 -2.60 -9.35 -0.26
N ILE A 131 -2.46 -10.13 0.82
CA ILE A 131 -2.01 -11.53 0.73
C ILE A 131 -3.04 -12.38 -0.03
N LYS A 132 -4.34 -12.22 0.29
CA LYS A 132 -5.43 -12.94 -0.40
C LYS A 132 -5.46 -12.64 -1.90
N GLU A 133 -5.35 -11.38 -2.30
CA GLU A 133 -5.30 -10.96 -3.71
C GLU A 133 -4.15 -11.65 -4.45
N LYS A 134 -2.94 -11.59 -3.91
CA LYS A 134 -1.78 -12.25 -4.51
C LYS A 134 -1.90 -13.78 -4.64
N ILE A 135 -2.62 -14.44 -3.71
CA ILE A 135 -2.88 -15.88 -3.79
C ILE A 135 -3.88 -16.19 -4.90
N ILE A 136 -4.93 -15.36 -5.05
CA ILE A 136 -5.96 -15.51 -6.08
C ILE A 136 -5.35 -15.30 -7.46
N GLU A 137 -4.58 -14.23 -7.66
CA GLU A 137 -3.87 -13.94 -8.90
C GLU A 137 -2.98 -15.13 -9.34
N ARG A 138 -2.18 -15.68 -8.43
CA ARG A 138 -1.33 -16.85 -8.73
C ARG A 138 -2.13 -18.09 -9.16
N LYS A 139 -3.33 -18.29 -8.61
CA LYS A 139 -4.20 -19.40 -9.01
C LYS A 139 -4.75 -19.21 -10.43
N GLN A 140 -5.09 -17.98 -10.82
CA GLN A 140 -5.57 -17.69 -12.17
C GLN A 140 -4.48 -17.89 -13.23
N TYR A 141 -3.24 -17.46 -12.96
CA TYR A 141 -2.12 -17.66 -13.88
C TYR A 141 -1.57 -19.10 -13.89
N GLY A 142 -1.81 -19.91 -12.85
CA GLY A 142 -1.37 -21.30 -12.76
C GLY A 142 -2.26 -22.32 -13.50
N THR A 143 -3.45 -21.92 -13.95
CA THR A 143 -4.40 -22.80 -14.66
C THR A 143 -4.31 -22.71 -16.18
N THR A 144 -3.40 -21.91 -16.73
CA THR A 144 -3.19 -21.70 -18.18
C THR A 144 -1.94 -22.45 -18.69
N LYS A 145 -1.70 -23.67 -18.20
CA LYS A 145 -0.69 -24.58 -18.80
C LYS A 145 -1.32 -25.91 -19.17
#